data_d13885c507ce61e428f28b10cf8d94b6
#
_entry.id   d13885c507ce61e428f28b10cf8d94b6
#
_cell.length_a   1.000
_cell.length_b   1.000
_cell.length_c   1.000
_cell.angle_alpha   90.00
_cell.angle_beta   90.00
_cell.angle_gamma   90.00
#
_symmetry.space_group_name_H-M   'P 1'
#
loop_
_entity.id
_entity.type
_entity.pdbx_description
1 polymer ?
#
loop_
_entity_poly.entity_id
_entity_poly.type
_entity_poly.pdbx_seq_one_letter_code
_entity_poly.pdbx_strand_id
1 'polypeptide(L)'
;IINQMKMINQDTICAIATAQGGAIGIIRVSGPKAIEITSRIFTPATGKPLTERAPYTLTFGKICSPKRKINNTLFQQTSEIPQEKSETLQKTSSITSSAEEVIDEVLISLFRAPHSYTGEDSTEIMCHGSSYILQQVIQLLIYNGCRAALPGEYTQRAFLNGKMDLSQAEAVADLIASSSASTHRLAMSQMRGGFSKE
;
A
#
# COMPACT_ATOMS: atom_id res chain seq x y z
N ILE A 1 18.53 24.01 2.49
CA ILE A 1 17.08 23.73 2.76
C ILE A 1 16.43 23.18 1.50
N ILE A 2 16.53 23.79 0.32
CA ILE A 2 15.89 23.33 -0.94
C ILE A 2 16.43 21.95 -1.39
N ASN A 3 17.72 21.65 -1.23
CA ASN A 3 18.29 20.34 -1.57
C ASN A 3 17.88 19.24 -0.58
N GLN A 4 17.68 19.55 0.70
CA GLN A 4 17.13 18.61 1.67
C GLN A 4 15.65 18.34 1.42
N MET A 5 14.86 19.33 1.02
CA MET A 5 13.47 19.16 0.61
C MET A 5 13.32 18.28 -0.64
N LYS A 6 14.24 18.35 -1.59
CA LYS A 6 14.23 17.47 -2.77
C LYS A 6 14.54 16.00 -2.44
N MET A 7 15.24 15.70 -1.33
CA MET A 7 15.53 14.32 -0.92
C MET A 7 14.32 13.61 -0.31
N ILE A 8 13.34 14.35 0.23
CA ILE A 8 12.13 13.78 0.87
C ILE A 8 11.21 13.10 -0.16
N ASN A 9 11.26 13.51 -1.42
CA ASN A 9 10.41 12.97 -2.50
C ASN A 9 11.06 11.86 -3.35
N GLN A 10 12.16 11.25 -2.89
CA GLN A 10 12.82 10.17 -3.66
C GLN A 10 12.36 8.78 -3.24
N ASP A 11 11.69 8.64 -2.12
CA ASP A 11 11.16 7.38 -1.64
C ASP A 11 9.67 7.20 -1.98
N THR A 12 9.25 5.95 -2.01
CA THR A 12 7.85 5.58 -2.18
C THR A 12 7.27 5.21 -0.83
N ILE A 13 6.14 5.82 -0.47
CA ILE A 13 5.47 5.64 0.81
C ILE A 13 4.16 4.89 0.66
N CYS A 14 3.76 4.18 1.72
CA CYS A 14 2.46 3.54 1.80
C CYS A 14 1.82 3.70 3.18
N ALA A 15 0.50 3.78 3.21
CA ALA A 15 -0.28 3.77 4.45
C ALA A 15 -1.71 3.29 4.20
N ILE A 16 -2.38 2.82 5.27
CA ILE A 16 -3.81 2.60 5.29
C ILE A 16 -4.49 3.97 5.28
N ALA A 17 -5.36 4.21 4.30
CA ALA A 17 -6.04 5.49 4.08
C ALA A 17 -7.46 5.54 4.66
N THR A 18 -8.02 4.41 5.08
CA THR A 18 -9.36 4.30 5.68
C THR A 18 -9.30 4.05 7.18
N ALA A 19 -10.36 4.38 7.90
CA ALA A 19 -10.53 3.96 9.28
C ALA A 19 -10.58 2.42 9.37
N GLN A 20 -10.10 1.87 10.48
CA GLN A 20 -10.17 0.42 10.74
C GLN A 20 -11.59 -0.03 11.08
N GLY A 21 -11.92 -1.28 10.76
CA GLY A 21 -13.19 -1.93 11.11
C GLY A 21 -14.31 -1.76 10.07
N GLY A 22 -14.04 -1.13 8.92
CA GLY A 22 -14.97 -1.09 7.79
C GLY A 22 -14.92 -2.38 6.95
N ALA A 23 -15.93 -2.61 6.10
CA ALA A 23 -15.95 -3.75 5.18
C ALA A 23 -14.87 -3.65 4.09
N ILE A 24 -14.47 -2.43 3.74
CA ILE A 24 -13.46 -2.12 2.73
C ILE A 24 -12.33 -1.33 3.39
N GLY A 25 -11.10 -1.71 3.09
CA GLY A 25 -9.91 -0.97 3.43
C GLY A 25 -9.20 -0.46 2.17
N ILE A 26 -8.62 0.73 2.25
CA ILE A 26 -7.83 1.32 1.17
C ILE A 26 -6.42 1.55 1.68
N ILE A 27 -5.44 1.06 0.91
CA ILE A 27 -4.03 1.36 1.13
C ILE A 27 -3.57 2.25 -0.01
N ARG A 28 -3.02 3.42 0.33
CA ARG A 28 -2.45 4.35 -0.64
C ARG A 28 -0.94 4.17 -0.72
N VAL A 29 -0.44 4.14 -1.95
CA VAL A 29 1.00 4.14 -2.27
C VAL A 29 1.28 5.39 -3.09
N SER A 30 2.34 6.14 -2.78
CA SER A 30 2.72 7.36 -3.49
C SER A 30 4.24 7.48 -3.58
N GLY A 31 4.73 7.91 -4.73
CA GLY A 31 6.15 8.14 -4.98
C GLY A 31 6.62 7.59 -6.33
N PRO A 32 7.91 7.78 -6.66
CA PRO A 32 8.45 7.49 -8.00
C PRO A 32 8.34 6.03 -8.43
N LYS A 33 8.25 5.09 -7.48
CA LYS A 33 8.12 3.64 -7.75
C LYS A 33 6.76 3.06 -7.34
N ALA A 34 5.74 3.90 -7.09
CA ALA A 34 4.45 3.45 -6.58
C ALA A 34 3.80 2.38 -7.47
N ILE A 35 3.76 2.63 -8.78
CA ILE A 35 3.15 1.72 -9.76
C ILE A 35 3.98 0.43 -9.91
N GLU A 36 5.30 0.57 -9.96
CA GLU A 36 6.22 -0.58 -10.08
C GLU A 36 6.12 -1.52 -8.88
N ILE A 37 6.20 -0.96 -7.65
CA ILE A 37 6.13 -1.74 -6.41
C ILE A 37 4.76 -2.41 -6.29
N THR A 38 3.68 -1.70 -6.54
CA THR A 38 2.33 -2.26 -6.53
C THR A 38 2.19 -3.39 -7.55
N SER A 39 2.75 -3.23 -8.76
CA SER A 39 2.72 -4.25 -9.82
C SER A 39 3.44 -5.55 -9.43
N ARG A 40 4.46 -5.48 -8.56
CA ARG A 40 5.20 -6.68 -8.11
C ARG A 40 4.39 -7.60 -7.19
N ILE A 41 3.45 -7.03 -6.44
CA ILE A 41 2.62 -7.77 -5.48
C ILE A 41 1.23 -8.09 -6.02
N PHE A 42 0.89 -7.61 -7.21
CA PHE A 42 -0.43 -7.68 -7.79
C PHE A 42 -0.44 -8.49 -9.08
N THR A 43 -1.36 -9.44 -9.18
CA THR A 43 -1.63 -10.21 -10.38
C THR A 43 -3.00 -9.81 -10.92
N PRO A 44 -3.09 -9.11 -12.05
CA PRO A 44 -4.37 -8.74 -12.65
C PRO A 44 -5.14 -9.98 -13.10
N ALA A 45 -6.45 -9.96 -12.96
CA ALA A 45 -7.33 -11.07 -13.40
C ALA A 45 -7.31 -11.26 -14.92
N THR A 46 -7.12 -10.19 -15.66
CA THR A 46 -7.06 -10.22 -17.13
C THR A 46 -6.06 -9.20 -17.67
N GLY A 47 -5.41 -9.57 -18.79
CA GLY A 47 -4.73 -8.67 -19.70
C GLY A 47 -3.40 -8.14 -19.19
N LYS A 48 -3.19 -6.82 -19.36
CA LYS A 48 -1.89 -6.16 -19.22
C LYS A 48 -1.48 -5.94 -17.76
N PRO A 49 -0.18 -5.94 -17.47
CA PRO A 49 0.32 -5.57 -16.16
C PRO A 49 -0.08 -4.14 -15.78
N LEU A 50 -0.07 -3.82 -14.48
CA LEU A 50 -0.49 -2.52 -13.97
C LEU A 50 0.35 -1.36 -14.57
N THR A 51 1.62 -1.60 -14.83
CA THR A 51 2.56 -0.63 -15.44
C THR A 51 2.16 -0.14 -16.83
N GLU A 52 1.41 -0.96 -17.58
CA GLU A 52 0.96 -0.66 -18.96
C GLU A 52 -0.47 -0.10 -19.01
N ARG A 53 -1.13 0.05 -17.85
CA ARG A 53 -2.49 0.56 -17.82
C ARG A 53 -2.55 2.08 -17.86
N ALA A 54 -3.64 2.59 -18.43
CA ALA A 54 -3.91 4.03 -18.44
C ALA A 54 -4.19 4.56 -17.02
N PRO A 55 -3.86 5.83 -16.72
CA PRO A 55 -4.26 6.47 -15.47
C PRO A 55 -5.79 6.56 -15.38
N TYR A 56 -6.28 6.70 -14.13
CA TYR A 56 -7.71 6.75 -13.79
C TYR A 56 -8.50 5.51 -14.18
N THR A 57 -7.84 4.34 -14.16
CA THR A 57 -8.49 3.05 -14.38
C THR A 57 -8.50 2.22 -13.10
N LEU A 58 -9.54 1.39 -12.98
CA LEU A 58 -9.63 0.35 -11.97
C LEU A 58 -9.24 -0.99 -12.58
N THR A 59 -8.44 -1.75 -11.85
CA THR A 59 -8.00 -3.08 -12.28
C THR A 59 -8.32 -4.09 -11.19
N PHE A 60 -9.12 -5.09 -11.51
CA PHE A 60 -9.38 -6.22 -10.63
C PHE A 60 -8.26 -7.25 -10.73
N GLY A 61 -7.91 -7.87 -9.61
CA GLY A 61 -6.91 -8.91 -9.51
C GLY A 61 -6.69 -9.37 -8.09
N LYS A 62 -5.58 -10.04 -7.83
CA LYS A 62 -5.25 -10.62 -6.54
C LYS A 62 -3.86 -10.21 -6.05
N ILE A 63 -3.72 -10.17 -4.74
CA ILE A 63 -2.43 -10.04 -4.05
C ILE A 63 -2.10 -11.39 -3.43
N CYS A 64 -0.89 -11.89 -3.70
CA CYS A 64 -0.41 -13.16 -3.19
C CYS A 64 0.78 -12.96 -2.27
N SER A 65 0.90 -13.83 -1.27
CA SER A 65 2.08 -13.92 -0.44
C SER A 65 3.26 -14.47 -1.25
N PRO A 66 4.49 -13.97 -1.06
CA PRO A 66 5.66 -14.56 -1.68
C PRO A 66 5.85 -15.99 -1.19
N LYS A 67 6.27 -16.89 -2.08
CA LYS A 67 6.62 -18.28 -1.73
C LYS A 67 7.63 -18.28 -0.57
N ARG A 68 7.23 -18.74 0.61
CA ARG A 68 8.18 -19.02 1.69
C ARG A 68 9.04 -20.20 1.25
N LYS A 69 10.29 -19.94 0.86
CA LYS A 69 11.30 -21.00 0.84
C LYS A 69 11.54 -21.37 2.31
N ILE A 70 10.92 -22.45 2.76
CA ILE A 70 11.28 -23.06 4.04
C ILE A 70 12.63 -23.72 3.81
N ASN A 71 13.72 -23.00 4.09
CA ASN A 71 15.03 -23.60 4.21
C ASN A 71 15.02 -24.41 5.51
N ASN A 72 14.74 -25.70 5.43
CA ASN A 72 14.84 -26.68 6.53
C ASN A 72 16.29 -26.92 6.97
N THR A 73 17.15 -25.90 7.03
CA THR A 73 18.56 -26.04 7.39
C THR A 73 18.88 -25.76 8.86
N LEU A 74 17.87 -25.57 9.72
CA LEU A 74 18.12 -25.17 11.13
C LEU A 74 17.64 -26.17 12.19
N PHE A 75 17.31 -27.43 11.84
CA PHE A 75 17.04 -28.48 12.82
C PHE A 75 17.87 -29.76 12.58
N GLN A 76 19.18 -29.60 12.44
CA GLN A 76 20.12 -30.72 12.57
C GLN A 76 21.27 -30.28 13.48
N GLN A 77 20.99 -30.14 14.75
CA GLN A 77 22.02 -30.37 15.79
C GLN A 77 21.30 -30.66 17.12
N THR A 78 21.65 -31.80 17.65
CA THR A 78 21.46 -32.41 18.97
C THR A 78 20.32 -33.39 19.10
N SER A 79 20.57 -34.67 18.96
CA SER A 79 20.68 -35.64 20.05
C SER A 79 20.75 -37.05 19.46
N GLU A 80 21.87 -37.70 19.65
CA GLU A 80 22.05 -39.13 19.50
C GLU A 80 21.26 -39.87 20.57
N ILE A 81 20.31 -40.75 20.16
CA ILE A 81 19.82 -41.87 20.98
C ILE A 81 19.58 -43.05 20.03
N PRO A 82 19.96 -44.30 20.43
CA PRO A 82 20.11 -45.43 19.50
C PRO A 82 18.79 -46.17 19.23
N GLN A 83 18.83 -46.83 18.10
CA GLN A 83 17.94 -47.78 17.45
C GLN A 83 17.04 -48.65 18.33
N GLU A 84 15.77 -48.75 17.94
CA GLU A 84 15.07 -50.03 17.82
C GLU A 84 14.10 -50.00 16.62
N LYS A 85 14.06 -51.15 15.94
CA LYS A 85 13.37 -51.42 14.68
C LYS A 85 11.86 -51.45 14.85
N SER A 86 11.10 -50.81 13.93
CA SER A 86 9.93 -51.43 13.36
C SER A 86 9.60 -50.82 12.00
N GLU A 87 9.62 -51.65 10.99
CA GLU A 87 9.21 -51.38 9.61
C GLU A 87 7.70 -51.08 9.60
N THR A 88 7.26 -49.91 9.18
CA THR A 88 6.02 -49.74 8.46
C THR A 88 6.19 -48.55 7.52
N LEU A 89 6.39 -48.89 6.26
CA LEU A 89 6.39 -47.97 5.12
C LEU A 89 5.04 -47.27 5.03
N GLN A 90 4.96 -46.07 5.50
CA GLN A 90 3.94 -45.12 5.00
C GLN A 90 4.66 -44.11 4.11
N LYS A 91 4.45 -44.27 2.81
CA LYS A 91 4.74 -43.24 1.79
C LYS A 91 3.98 -42.00 2.14
N THR A 92 4.58 -41.08 2.89
CA THR A 92 4.12 -39.71 2.98
C THR A 92 4.58 -39.04 1.71
N SER A 93 3.70 -39.01 0.72
CA SER A 93 3.86 -38.18 -0.46
C SER A 93 4.13 -36.76 0.01
N SER A 94 5.35 -36.28 -0.21
CA SER A 94 5.73 -34.89 -0.06
C SER A 94 4.92 -34.06 -1.06
N ILE A 95 3.75 -33.58 -0.62
CA ILE A 95 3.01 -32.57 -1.34
C ILE A 95 3.77 -31.26 -1.14
N THR A 96 4.78 -31.03 -1.95
CA THR A 96 5.36 -29.71 -2.18
C THR A 96 4.37 -28.91 -3.04
N SER A 97 3.24 -28.55 -2.48
CA SER A 97 2.38 -27.56 -3.12
C SER A 97 3.02 -26.19 -2.92
N SER A 98 3.82 -25.79 -3.89
CA SER A 98 4.36 -24.43 -4.01
C SER A 98 3.30 -23.44 -4.51
N ALA A 99 2.06 -23.56 -4.01
CA ALA A 99 1.01 -22.65 -4.36
C ALA A 99 1.26 -21.29 -3.69
N GLU A 100 1.23 -20.22 -4.47
CA GLU A 100 1.16 -18.86 -3.94
C GLU A 100 -0.14 -18.74 -3.14
N GLU A 101 -0.05 -18.33 -1.87
CA GLU A 101 -1.22 -18.11 -1.05
C GLU A 101 -1.83 -16.75 -1.41
N VAL A 102 -3.10 -16.76 -1.86
CA VAL A 102 -3.84 -15.53 -2.15
C VAL A 102 -4.18 -14.86 -0.81
N ILE A 103 -3.72 -13.62 -0.62
CA ILE A 103 -4.03 -12.81 0.56
C ILE A 103 -5.43 -12.21 0.41
N ASP A 104 -5.70 -11.60 -0.76
CA ASP A 104 -7.00 -11.00 -1.05
C ASP A 104 -7.21 -10.77 -2.55
N GLU A 105 -8.47 -10.66 -2.95
CA GLU A 105 -8.89 -10.16 -4.25
C GLU A 105 -9.20 -8.66 -4.14
N VAL A 106 -8.55 -7.86 -4.96
CA VAL A 106 -8.51 -6.40 -4.80
C VAL A 106 -8.85 -5.66 -6.08
N LEU A 107 -9.26 -4.40 -5.90
CA LEU A 107 -9.32 -3.41 -6.98
C LEU A 107 -8.18 -2.41 -6.79
N ILE A 108 -7.44 -2.12 -7.85
CA ILE A 108 -6.40 -1.10 -7.82
C ILE A 108 -6.77 0.05 -8.75
N SER A 109 -6.78 1.27 -8.19
CA SER A 109 -6.82 2.50 -8.96
C SER A 109 -5.41 3.02 -9.21
N LEU A 110 -5.20 3.58 -10.40
CA LEU A 110 -3.91 4.05 -10.89
C LEU A 110 -3.94 5.54 -11.19
N PHE A 111 -2.96 6.28 -10.68
CA PHE A 111 -2.76 7.71 -10.93
C PHE A 111 -1.31 7.95 -11.36
N ARG A 112 -1.12 8.76 -12.40
CA ARG A 112 0.21 9.15 -12.84
C ARG A 112 0.47 10.62 -12.56
N ALA A 113 1.71 10.93 -12.20
CA ALA A 113 2.19 12.31 -12.05
C ALA A 113 1.92 13.15 -13.30
N PRO A 114 1.55 14.43 -13.16
CA PRO A 114 1.28 15.15 -11.94
C PRO A 114 -0.20 15.04 -11.47
N HIS A 115 -0.99 14.17 -12.06
CA HIS A 115 -2.44 14.09 -11.88
C HIS A 115 -2.83 13.08 -10.80
N SER A 116 -2.32 13.28 -9.57
CA SER A 116 -2.66 12.56 -8.35
C SER A 116 -2.83 13.54 -7.19
N TYR A 117 -3.23 13.04 -6.02
CA TYR A 117 -3.33 13.86 -4.81
C TYR A 117 -2.00 14.51 -4.43
N THR A 118 -0.92 13.73 -4.42
CA THR A 118 0.43 14.18 -4.06
C THR A 118 1.18 14.85 -5.22
N GLY A 119 0.69 14.74 -6.46
CA GLY A 119 1.43 15.11 -7.67
C GLY A 119 2.46 14.07 -8.12
N GLU A 120 2.58 12.94 -7.42
CA GLU A 120 3.46 11.81 -7.74
C GLU A 120 2.69 10.67 -8.42
N ASP A 121 3.39 9.67 -8.95
CA ASP A 121 2.73 8.40 -9.30
C ASP A 121 2.12 7.80 -8.03
N SER A 122 0.88 7.32 -8.13
CA SER A 122 0.15 6.79 -6.98
C SER A 122 -0.75 5.64 -7.37
N THR A 123 -0.94 4.72 -6.43
CA THR A 123 -1.95 3.65 -6.52
C THR A 123 -2.77 3.60 -5.23
N GLU A 124 -4.03 3.20 -5.36
CA GLU A 124 -4.88 2.88 -4.21
C GLU A 124 -5.35 1.44 -4.35
N ILE A 125 -5.04 0.63 -3.34
CA ILE A 125 -5.38 -0.79 -3.26
C ILE A 125 -6.62 -0.90 -2.38
N MET A 126 -7.75 -1.24 -2.99
CA MET A 126 -9.02 -1.48 -2.30
C MET A 126 -9.13 -2.98 -2.01
N CYS A 127 -9.07 -3.34 -0.75
CA CYS A 127 -9.14 -4.72 -0.25
C CYS A 127 -10.24 -4.86 0.81
N HIS A 128 -10.49 -6.07 1.29
CA HIS A 128 -11.36 -6.26 2.43
C HIS A 128 -10.75 -5.59 3.67
N GLY A 129 -11.61 -4.97 4.50
CA GLY A 129 -11.20 -4.15 5.66
C GLY A 129 -10.72 -4.94 6.88
N SER A 130 -10.31 -6.19 6.70
CA SER A 130 -9.69 -7.00 7.75
C SER A 130 -8.34 -6.41 8.15
N SER A 131 -8.11 -6.22 9.44
CA SER A 131 -6.82 -5.75 9.97
C SER A 131 -5.66 -6.66 9.56
N TYR A 132 -5.91 -7.98 9.49
CA TYR A 132 -4.94 -8.96 9.02
C TYR A 132 -4.55 -8.72 7.55
N ILE A 133 -5.53 -8.58 6.65
CA ILE A 133 -5.30 -8.34 5.22
C ILE A 133 -4.53 -7.03 5.02
N LEU A 134 -4.99 -5.94 5.65
CA LEU A 134 -4.34 -4.63 5.56
C LEU A 134 -2.89 -4.67 6.01
N GLN A 135 -2.59 -5.35 7.12
CA GLN A 135 -1.22 -5.51 7.61
C GLN A 135 -0.36 -6.36 6.66
N GLN A 136 -0.89 -7.46 6.12
CA GLN A 136 -0.15 -8.30 5.17
C GLN A 136 0.21 -7.51 3.90
N VAL A 137 -0.72 -6.73 3.35
CA VAL A 137 -0.48 -5.92 2.16
C VAL A 137 0.55 -4.81 2.45
N ILE A 138 0.45 -4.11 3.59
CA ILE A 138 1.45 -3.11 4.01
C ILE A 138 2.84 -3.73 4.14
N GLN A 139 2.95 -4.89 4.78
CA GLN A 139 4.24 -5.59 4.93
C GLN A 139 4.83 -5.98 3.58
N LEU A 140 4.00 -6.46 2.64
CA LEU A 140 4.45 -6.77 1.27
C LEU A 140 4.95 -5.52 0.53
N LEU A 141 4.26 -4.39 0.66
CA LEU A 141 4.68 -3.13 0.06
C LEU A 141 6.03 -2.67 0.64
N ILE A 142 6.21 -2.74 1.96
CA ILE A 142 7.46 -2.39 2.63
C ILE A 142 8.58 -3.33 2.19
N TYR A 143 8.33 -4.63 2.14
CA TYR A 143 9.31 -5.62 1.68
C TYR A 143 9.76 -5.36 0.23
N ASN A 144 8.88 -4.82 -0.62
CA ASN A 144 9.15 -4.48 -2.00
C ASN A 144 9.72 -3.07 -2.21
N GLY A 145 9.99 -2.33 -1.13
CA GLY A 145 10.72 -1.06 -1.18
C GLY A 145 9.90 0.20 -0.89
N CYS A 146 8.67 0.06 -0.38
CA CYS A 146 7.97 1.18 0.23
C CYS A 146 8.49 1.44 1.64
N ARG A 147 8.33 2.68 2.08
CA ARG A 147 8.41 3.07 3.49
C ARG A 147 7.00 3.37 4.02
N ALA A 148 6.75 3.10 5.30
CA ALA A 148 5.53 3.57 5.94
C ALA A 148 5.49 5.11 5.93
N ALA A 149 4.34 5.68 5.54
CA ALA A 149 4.14 7.13 5.55
C ALA A 149 4.07 7.66 6.99
N LEU A 150 4.61 8.86 7.20
CA LEU A 150 4.42 9.60 8.44
C LEU A 150 3.02 10.26 8.47
N PRO A 151 2.48 10.57 9.65
CA PRO A 151 1.23 11.32 9.75
C PRO A 151 1.27 12.62 8.94
N GLY A 152 0.27 12.87 8.09
CA GLY A 152 0.19 14.04 7.23
C GLY A 152 1.14 14.08 6.03
N GLU A 153 1.97 13.06 5.81
CA GLU A 153 3.01 13.09 4.76
C GLU A 153 2.45 13.19 3.35
N TYR A 154 1.31 12.60 3.05
CA TYR A 154 0.68 12.76 1.72
C TYR A 154 0.32 14.21 1.43
N THR A 155 -0.27 14.91 2.40
CA THR A 155 -0.61 16.34 2.28
C THR A 155 0.65 17.21 2.20
N GLN A 156 1.67 16.89 2.98
CA GLN A 156 2.98 17.55 2.90
C GLN A 156 3.60 17.42 1.50
N ARG A 157 3.56 16.22 0.91
CA ARG A 157 4.05 16.01 -0.46
C ARG A 157 3.23 16.76 -1.49
N ALA A 158 1.91 16.79 -1.35
CA ALA A 158 1.04 17.57 -2.20
C ALA A 158 1.40 19.07 -2.17
N PHE A 159 1.63 19.63 -0.98
CA PHE A 159 2.10 21.00 -0.81
C PHE A 159 3.48 21.23 -1.46
N LEU A 160 4.46 20.37 -1.20
CA LEU A 160 5.81 20.49 -1.77
C LEU A 160 5.84 20.35 -3.30
N ASN A 161 4.90 19.58 -3.86
CA ASN A 161 4.75 19.41 -5.31
C ASN A 161 3.83 20.49 -5.94
N GLY A 162 3.44 21.52 -5.19
CA GLY A 162 2.65 22.65 -5.69
C GLY A 162 1.20 22.29 -6.04
N LYS A 163 0.65 21.21 -5.49
CA LYS A 163 -0.75 20.80 -5.69
C LYS A 163 -1.71 21.64 -4.87
N MET A 164 -1.25 22.23 -3.79
CA MET A 164 -2.00 23.09 -2.87
C MET A 164 -1.05 24.05 -2.17
N ASP A 165 -1.58 25.16 -1.68
CA ASP A 165 -0.86 26.08 -0.81
C ASP A 165 -0.93 25.62 0.67
N LEU A 166 -0.24 26.35 1.55
CA LEU A 166 -0.19 26.00 2.98
C LEU A 166 -1.57 26.07 3.63
N SER A 167 -2.36 27.10 3.32
CA SER A 167 -3.71 27.27 3.87
C SER A 167 -4.64 26.13 3.44
N GLN A 168 -4.50 25.69 2.20
CA GLN A 168 -5.25 24.53 1.69
C GLN A 168 -4.80 23.23 2.38
N ALA A 169 -3.50 23.07 2.63
CA ALA A 169 -2.97 21.89 3.32
C ALA A 169 -3.47 21.81 4.78
N GLU A 170 -3.55 22.94 5.48
CA GLU A 170 -4.16 23.04 6.83
C GLU A 170 -5.66 22.72 6.81
N ALA A 171 -6.38 23.24 5.82
CA ALA A 171 -7.81 22.99 5.65
C ALA A 171 -8.19 21.52 5.40
N VAL A 172 -7.27 20.69 4.90
CA VAL A 172 -7.49 19.23 4.73
C VAL A 172 -7.76 18.57 6.10
N ALA A 173 -6.98 18.90 7.12
CA ALA A 173 -7.17 18.36 8.45
C ALA A 173 -8.51 18.81 9.07
N ASP A 174 -8.86 20.09 8.90
CA ASP A 174 -10.11 20.66 9.37
C ASP A 174 -11.32 20.04 8.66
N LEU A 175 -11.19 19.76 7.36
CA LEU A 175 -12.23 19.10 6.58
C LEU A 175 -12.50 17.68 7.10
N ILE A 176 -11.44 16.91 7.38
CA ILE A 176 -11.54 15.54 7.92
C ILE A 176 -12.16 15.55 9.32
N ALA A 177 -11.79 16.53 10.15
CA ALA A 177 -12.31 16.67 11.51
C ALA A 177 -13.71 17.32 11.60
N SER A 178 -14.25 17.82 10.47
CA SER A 178 -15.50 18.57 10.48
C SER A 178 -16.69 17.68 10.87
N SER A 179 -17.43 18.10 11.91
CA SER A 179 -18.61 17.40 12.44
C SER A 179 -19.91 18.16 12.26
N SER A 180 -19.86 19.37 11.67
CA SER A 180 -21.03 20.20 11.42
C SER A 180 -21.02 20.81 10.02
N ALA A 181 -22.23 21.17 9.52
CA ALA A 181 -22.34 21.79 8.21
C ALA A 181 -21.64 23.17 8.12
N SER A 182 -21.49 23.88 9.23
CA SER A 182 -20.77 25.15 9.29
C SER A 182 -19.27 24.97 9.21
N THR A 183 -18.68 24.05 10.00
CA THR A 183 -17.24 23.74 9.95
C THR A 183 -16.84 23.15 8.60
N HIS A 184 -17.67 22.27 8.05
CA HIS A 184 -17.46 21.73 6.70
C HIS A 184 -17.42 22.82 5.62
N ARG A 185 -18.38 23.78 5.62
CA ARG A 185 -18.38 24.87 4.63
C ARG A 185 -17.16 25.76 4.74
N LEU A 186 -16.70 26.06 5.96
CA LEU A 186 -15.51 26.86 6.18
C LEU A 186 -14.27 26.16 5.63
N ALA A 187 -14.03 24.90 6.02
CA ALA A 187 -12.91 24.11 5.55
C ALA A 187 -12.90 23.92 4.01
N MET A 188 -14.08 23.68 3.41
CA MET A 188 -14.22 23.60 1.95
C MET A 188 -13.92 24.93 1.25
N SER A 189 -14.30 26.08 1.85
CA SER A 189 -13.97 27.39 1.31
C SER A 189 -12.46 27.63 1.30
N GLN A 190 -11.78 27.32 2.40
CA GLN A 190 -10.33 27.41 2.52
C GLN A 190 -9.63 26.48 1.53
N MET A 191 -10.06 25.21 1.45
CA MET A 191 -9.48 24.22 0.54
C MET A 191 -9.60 24.62 -0.95
N ARG A 192 -10.66 25.39 -1.30
CA ARG A 192 -10.84 25.94 -2.66
C ARG A 192 -10.09 27.24 -2.92
N GLY A 193 -9.24 27.69 -1.99
CA GLY A 193 -8.46 28.93 -2.14
C GLY A 193 -9.30 30.20 -1.87
N GLY A 194 -10.32 30.11 -1.02
CA GLY A 194 -11.19 31.25 -0.69
C GLY A 194 -10.48 32.41 0.00
N PHE A 195 -9.28 32.20 0.56
CA PHE A 195 -8.45 33.22 1.22
C PHE A 195 -7.23 33.66 0.41
N SER A 196 -6.91 32.99 -0.70
CA SER A 196 -5.73 33.29 -1.52
C SER A 196 -6.00 34.35 -2.60
N LYS A 197 -7.14 35.04 -2.58
CA LYS A 197 -7.56 36.04 -3.59
C LYS A 197 -7.63 37.48 -3.08
N GLU A 198 -7.07 37.78 -1.89
CA GLU A 198 -6.93 39.15 -1.39
C GLU A 198 -5.46 39.62 -1.47
#